data_6bd94feff2bfcfc84a60903c385d22fd
#
_entry.id   6bd94feff2bfcfc84a60903c385d22fd
#
_cell.length_a   1.000
_cell.length_b   1.000
_cell.length_c   1.000
_cell.angle_alpha   90.00
_cell.angle_beta   90.00
_cell.angle_gamma   90.00
#
_symmetry.space_group_name_H-M   'P 1'
#
loop_
_entity.id
_entity.type
_entity.pdbx_description
1 polymer ?
#
loop_
_entity_poly.entity_id
_entity_poly.type
_entity_poly.pdbx_seq_one_letter_code
_entity_poly.pdbx_strand_id
1 'polypeptide(L)'
;MKKYFAAAALLMMMAACGSAGQDKKLEGTTWKLAKMEAIPAAAVGKEADFFTLEFNAADTMVAGRTNCNRFFGKYELKGKELELKNLGMTRMACPDMQYEDAFVKMLDEVDRFEIKGSELTFFDADKSLAVFKAVEK
;
A
#
# COMPACT_ATOMS: atom_id res chain seq x y z
N MET A 1 3.71 37.25 57.41
CA MET A 1 3.39 36.98 56.80
C MET A 1 3.73 36.32 55.75
N LYS A 2 3.51 35.67 55.23
CA LYS A 2 3.90 35.00 54.27
C LYS A 2 3.10 34.61 53.36
N LYS A 3 3.22 34.58 52.29
CA LYS A 3 2.53 34.33 51.39
C LYS A 3 2.96 33.39 50.48
N TYR A 4 2.50 32.73 50.02
CA TYR A 4 2.80 31.80 49.28
C TYR A 4 2.09 31.61 48.23
N PHE A 5 2.38 31.57 47.25
CA PHE A 5 1.83 31.36 46.18
C PHE A 5 2.23 30.29 45.53
N ALA A 6 1.73 29.59 45.30
CA ALA A 6 1.67 28.50 44.64
C ALA A 6 1.18 28.73 43.35
N ALA A 7 1.86 28.92 42.58
CA ALA A 7 1.46 29.08 41.34
C ALA A 7 1.43 27.78 40.72
N ALA A 8 0.49 27.31 40.59
CA ALA A 8 0.38 26.09 40.01
C ALA A 8 0.40 26.22 38.58
N ALA A 9 1.26 25.96 38.07
CA ALA A 9 1.32 26.06 36.72
C ALA A 9 0.79 24.91 36.07
N LEU A 10 -0.16 25.00 35.60
CA LEU A 10 -0.71 24.00 35.01
C LEU A 10 -0.35 23.74 33.75
N LEU A 11 0.09 22.95 33.33
CA LEU A 11 0.46 22.60 32.16
C LEU A 11 -0.32 21.79 31.48
N MET A 12 -0.87 22.13 30.63
CA MET A 12 -1.60 21.46 29.91
C MET A 12 -1.05 20.87 28.82
N MET A 13 -1.01 19.96 28.61
CA MET A 13 -0.56 19.31 27.67
C MET A 13 -1.44 18.83 26.81
N MET A 14 -1.52 19.20 25.79
CA MET A 14 -2.26 18.82 24.92
C MET A 14 -1.84 17.84 24.13
N ALA A 15 -2.19 17.03 24.08
CA ALA A 15 -1.95 16.01 23.32
C ALA A 15 -2.60 16.08 22.15
N ALA A 16 -2.17 16.49 21.38
CA ALA A 16 -2.75 16.59 20.25
C ALA A 16 -2.72 15.45 19.49
N CYS A 17 -3.22 14.64 19.69
CA CYS A 17 -3.18 13.61 18.93
C CYS A 17 -3.84 13.69 17.86
N GLY A 18 -3.42 13.82 17.03
CA GLY A 18 -3.96 13.89 15.92
C GLY A 18 -4.64 12.73 15.60
N SER A 19 -5.65 12.78 15.57
CA SER A 19 -6.29 11.70 15.28
C SER A 19 -6.10 11.35 14.01
N ALA A 20 -5.15 11.80 13.50
CA ALA A 20 -4.98 11.44 12.28
C ALA A 20 -5.06 10.06 12.27
N GLY A 21 -5.69 9.50 11.77
CA GLY A 21 -5.88 8.23 11.79
C GLY A 21 -4.72 7.39 11.87
N GLN A 22 -4.89 6.22 12.29
CA GLN A 22 -3.82 5.31 12.35
C GLN A 22 -3.50 4.87 10.96
N ASP A 23 -2.30 4.45 10.73
CA ASP A 23 -1.91 3.90 9.46
C ASP A 23 -2.66 2.59 9.22
N LYS A 24 -3.05 2.35 8.01
CA LYS A 24 -3.65 1.08 7.65
C LYS A 24 -2.59 0.00 7.71
N LYS A 25 -3.03 -1.24 7.82
CA LYS A 25 -2.10 -2.36 7.82
C LYS A 25 -1.94 -2.87 6.41
N LEU A 26 -0.79 -3.39 6.09
CA LEU A 26 -0.56 -3.97 4.77
C LEU A 26 -1.54 -5.12 4.54
N GLU A 27 -1.64 -6.00 5.55
CA GLU A 27 -2.48 -7.19 5.44
C GLU A 27 -3.94 -6.87 5.78
N GLY A 28 -4.84 -7.46 5.05
CA GLY A 28 -6.28 -7.26 5.31
C GLY A 28 -6.87 -6.01 4.68
N THR A 29 -6.10 -5.26 3.96
CA THR A 29 -6.56 -4.04 3.27
C THR A 29 -6.54 -4.30 1.77
N THR A 30 -7.56 -3.83 1.07
CA THR A 30 -7.53 -3.87 -0.39
C THR A 30 -6.86 -2.60 -0.87
N TRP A 31 -5.82 -2.76 -1.66
CA TRP A 31 -5.04 -1.65 -2.16
C TRP A 31 -5.29 -1.43 -3.64
N LYS A 32 -5.51 -0.19 -4.04
CA LYS A 32 -5.74 0.18 -5.43
C LYS A 32 -4.58 1.07 -5.88
N LEU A 33 -4.01 0.77 -7.02
CA LEU A 33 -2.92 1.60 -7.55
C LEU A 33 -3.38 3.04 -7.70
N ALA A 34 -2.59 3.96 -7.22
CA ALA A 34 -2.85 5.38 -7.37
C ALA A 34 -1.91 6.01 -8.37
N LYS A 35 -0.64 5.58 -8.37
CA LYS A 35 0.33 6.17 -9.26
C LYS A 35 1.49 5.24 -9.54
N MET A 36 1.89 5.13 -10.78
CA MET A 36 3.06 4.37 -11.20
C MET A 36 3.54 4.98 -12.50
N GLU A 37 4.84 5.22 -12.60
CA GLU A 37 5.38 5.91 -13.76
C GLU A 37 5.01 5.29 -15.09
N ALA A 38 5.05 3.98 -15.19
CA ALA A 38 4.80 3.30 -16.46
C ALA A 38 3.32 3.18 -16.83
N ILE A 39 2.41 3.57 -15.95
CA ILE A 39 0.98 3.41 -16.20
C ILE A 39 0.29 4.76 -16.06
N PRO A 40 -0.29 5.28 -17.14
CA PRO A 40 -0.91 6.61 -17.07
C PRO A 40 -2.17 6.62 -16.20
N ALA A 41 -2.46 7.76 -15.63
CA ALA A 41 -3.61 7.91 -14.73
C ALA A 41 -4.92 7.47 -15.39
N ALA A 42 -5.08 7.69 -16.68
CA ALA A 42 -6.30 7.30 -17.37
C ALA A 42 -6.46 5.76 -17.36
N ALA A 43 -5.37 5.03 -17.48
CA ALA A 43 -5.43 3.58 -17.45
C ALA A 43 -5.68 3.07 -16.03
N VAL A 44 -5.07 3.72 -15.04
CA VAL A 44 -5.27 3.34 -13.65
C VAL A 44 -6.73 3.51 -13.26
N GLY A 45 -7.34 4.58 -13.68
CA GLY A 45 -8.71 4.89 -13.28
C GLY A 45 -9.80 4.32 -14.16
N LYS A 46 -9.42 3.53 -15.20
CA LYS A 46 -10.42 3.06 -16.14
C LYS A 46 -11.48 2.15 -15.50
N GLU A 47 -11.08 1.27 -14.63
CA GLU A 47 -12.01 0.41 -13.92
C GLU A 47 -11.60 0.37 -12.45
N ALA A 48 -12.57 0.30 -11.58
CA ALA A 48 -12.32 0.35 -10.14
C ALA A 48 -11.47 -0.82 -9.64
N ASP A 49 -11.57 -1.98 -10.27
CA ASP A 49 -10.83 -3.14 -9.83
C ASP A 49 -9.51 -3.36 -10.57
N PHE A 50 -9.14 -2.45 -11.47
CA PHE A 50 -7.84 -2.58 -12.14
C PHE A 50 -6.72 -2.23 -11.18
N PHE A 51 -5.64 -2.96 -11.27
CA PHE A 51 -4.42 -2.72 -10.50
C PHE A 51 -4.68 -2.69 -9.00
N THR A 52 -5.27 -3.77 -8.51
CA THR A 52 -5.57 -3.93 -7.09
C THR A 52 -4.79 -5.09 -6.51
N LEU A 53 -4.60 -5.10 -5.20
CA LEU A 53 -4.00 -6.24 -4.52
C LEU A 53 -4.40 -6.31 -3.06
N GLU A 54 -4.30 -7.50 -2.48
CA GLU A 54 -4.60 -7.75 -1.10
C GLU A 54 -3.64 -8.78 -0.56
N PHE A 55 -3.21 -8.60 0.67
CA PHE A 55 -2.33 -9.54 1.36
C PHE A 55 -3.14 -10.21 2.45
N ASN A 56 -3.15 -11.54 2.46
CA ASN A 56 -3.91 -12.30 3.45
C ASN A 56 -2.95 -12.98 4.42
N ALA A 57 -2.95 -12.53 5.66
CA ALA A 57 -2.01 -13.04 6.66
C ALA A 57 -2.27 -14.50 7.03
N ALA A 58 -3.52 -14.96 6.93
CA ALA A 58 -3.85 -16.32 7.34
C ALA A 58 -3.11 -17.37 6.52
N ASP A 59 -2.93 -17.14 5.23
CA ASP A 59 -2.25 -18.10 4.38
C ASP A 59 -1.00 -17.53 3.71
N THR A 60 -0.63 -16.31 4.03
CA THR A 60 0.49 -15.57 3.45
C THR A 60 0.44 -15.53 1.93
N MET A 61 -0.77 -15.31 1.41
CA MET A 61 -0.97 -15.18 -0.01
C MET A 61 -1.25 -13.74 -0.40
N VAL A 62 -0.78 -13.36 -1.57
CA VAL A 62 -1.13 -12.07 -2.16
C VAL A 62 -1.95 -12.39 -3.40
N ALA A 63 -2.95 -11.60 -3.65
CA ALA A 63 -3.80 -11.78 -4.83
C ALA A 63 -4.25 -10.42 -5.32
N GLY A 64 -4.56 -10.31 -6.58
CA GLY A 64 -5.02 -9.05 -7.13
C GLY A 64 -5.34 -9.16 -8.60
N ARG A 65 -5.42 -8.02 -9.23
CA ARG A 65 -5.77 -7.92 -10.63
C ARG A 65 -4.96 -6.82 -11.31
N THR A 66 -4.58 -7.05 -12.54
CA THR A 66 -3.97 -6.03 -13.38
C THR A 66 -5.10 -5.33 -14.16
N ASN A 67 -4.81 -4.76 -15.30
CA ASN A 67 -5.85 -4.26 -16.19
C ASN A 67 -6.43 -5.37 -17.08
N CYS A 68 -6.01 -6.60 -16.87
CA CYS A 68 -6.48 -7.73 -17.67
C CYS A 68 -6.63 -8.98 -16.84
N ASN A 69 -5.55 -9.48 -16.28
CA ASN A 69 -5.54 -10.77 -15.63
C ASN A 69 -5.54 -10.68 -14.11
N ARG A 70 -5.89 -11.77 -13.46
CA ARG A 70 -5.79 -11.89 -12.02
C ARG A 70 -4.48 -12.55 -11.70
N PHE A 71 -3.86 -12.19 -10.60
CA PHE A 71 -2.63 -12.80 -10.16
C PHE A 71 -2.75 -13.24 -8.71
N PHE A 72 -1.90 -14.17 -8.32
CA PHE A 72 -1.85 -14.65 -6.96
C PHE A 72 -0.48 -15.23 -6.71
N GLY A 73 -0.08 -15.28 -5.49
CA GLY A 73 1.24 -15.79 -5.14
C GLY A 73 1.44 -15.76 -3.65
N LYS A 74 2.67 -15.94 -3.24
CA LYS A 74 3.01 -15.90 -1.83
C LYS A 74 3.83 -14.67 -1.53
N TYR A 75 3.89 -14.29 -0.26
CA TYR A 75 4.76 -13.20 0.12
C TYR A 75 5.46 -13.51 1.44
N GLU A 76 6.56 -12.82 1.63
CA GLU A 76 7.28 -12.90 2.89
C GLU A 76 7.38 -11.48 3.40
N LEU A 77 7.11 -11.30 4.68
CA LEU A 77 7.09 -10.00 5.29
C LEU A 77 7.98 -10.03 6.51
N LYS A 78 8.91 -9.06 6.61
CA LYS A 78 9.79 -9.00 7.72
C LYS A 78 9.93 -7.52 8.04
N GLY A 79 9.16 -7.03 8.98
CA GLY A 79 9.15 -5.59 9.26
C GLY A 79 8.67 -4.82 8.05
N LYS A 80 9.52 -4.00 7.48
CA LYS A 80 9.17 -3.24 6.27
C LYS A 80 9.69 -3.91 5.00
N GLU A 81 10.36 -5.05 5.14
CA GLU A 81 10.85 -5.77 3.98
C GLU A 81 9.74 -6.66 3.46
N LEU A 82 9.55 -6.68 2.17
CA LEU A 82 8.48 -7.41 1.54
C LEU A 82 8.99 -8.06 0.26
N GLU A 83 8.71 -9.34 0.08
CA GLU A 83 9.07 -10.02 -1.14
C GLU A 83 7.88 -10.81 -1.62
N LEU A 84 7.53 -10.66 -2.89
CA LEU A 84 6.45 -11.44 -3.50
C LEU A 84 7.08 -12.59 -4.28
N LYS A 85 6.52 -13.78 -4.09
CA LYS A 85 7.10 -14.97 -4.68
C LYS A 85 6.10 -15.82 -5.43
N ASN A 86 6.59 -16.51 -6.42
CA ASN A 86 5.78 -17.50 -7.13
C ASN A 86 4.45 -16.96 -7.65
N LEU A 87 4.50 -15.79 -8.27
CA LEU A 87 3.29 -15.19 -8.80
C LEU A 87 2.78 -15.99 -9.99
N GLY A 88 1.53 -16.36 -9.94
CA GLY A 88 0.85 -17.00 -11.05
C GLY A 88 -0.22 -16.07 -11.58
N MET A 89 -0.64 -16.25 -12.79
CA MET A 89 -1.62 -15.37 -13.40
C MET A 89 -2.52 -16.11 -14.35
N THR A 90 -3.74 -15.63 -14.51
CA THR A 90 -4.58 -16.07 -15.60
C THR A 90 -3.99 -15.52 -16.91
N ARG A 91 -4.42 -16.03 -18.04
CA ARG A 91 -3.79 -15.65 -19.28
C ARG A 91 -4.78 -15.23 -20.33
N MET A 92 -5.50 -14.17 -20.09
CA MET A 92 -6.36 -13.60 -21.09
C MET A 92 -5.55 -12.59 -21.90
N ALA A 93 -5.96 -12.32 -23.12
CA ALA A 93 -5.34 -11.29 -23.94
C ALA A 93 -6.30 -10.09 -23.98
N CYS A 94 -5.83 -8.95 -23.60
CA CYS A 94 -6.61 -7.72 -23.56
C CYS A 94 -5.84 -6.62 -24.30
N PRO A 95 -6.50 -5.51 -24.62
CA PRO A 95 -5.76 -4.35 -25.11
C PRO A 95 -4.84 -3.84 -24.02
N ASP A 96 -3.77 -3.18 -24.42
CA ASP A 96 -2.87 -2.52 -23.47
C ASP A 96 -2.18 -3.44 -22.48
N MET A 97 -1.72 -4.58 -22.95
CA MET A 97 -0.99 -5.53 -22.11
C MET A 97 0.31 -4.96 -21.57
N GLN A 98 0.83 -3.90 -22.16
CA GLN A 98 2.04 -3.28 -21.65
C GLN A 98 1.88 -2.78 -20.22
N TYR A 99 0.66 -2.44 -19.83
CA TYR A 99 0.43 -1.98 -18.45
C TYR A 99 0.45 -3.16 -17.48
N GLU A 100 -0.09 -4.30 -17.89
CA GLU A 100 0.01 -5.50 -17.07
C GLU A 100 1.47 -5.91 -16.92
N ASP A 101 2.22 -5.88 -18.01
CA ASP A 101 3.64 -6.27 -17.98
C ASP A 101 4.41 -5.35 -17.01
N ALA A 102 4.14 -4.05 -17.06
CA ALA A 102 4.81 -3.10 -16.18
C ALA A 102 4.43 -3.34 -14.71
N PHE A 103 3.16 -3.63 -14.46
CA PHE A 103 2.67 -3.85 -13.10
C PHE A 103 3.28 -5.13 -12.51
N VAL A 104 3.32 -6.20 -13.29
CA VAL A 104 3.89 -7.46 -12.84
C VAL A 104 5.39 -7.34 -12.61
N LYS A 105 6.07 -6.60 -13.47
CA LYS A 105 7.50 -6.36 -13.28
C LYS A 105 7.74 -5.62 -11.97
N MET A 106 6.91 -4.64 -11.66
CA MET A 106 7.01 -3.89 -10.42
C MET A 106 6.82 -4.83 -9.22
N LEU A 107 5.85 -5.74 -9.29
CA LEU A 107 5.61 -6.69 -8.20
C LEU A 107 6.82 -7.59 -7.97
N ASP A 108 7.59 -7.86 -9.02
CA ASP A 108 8.76 -8.68 -8.90
C ASP A 108 9.92 -7.89 -8.31
N GLU A 109 9.92 -6.60 -8.45
CA GLU A 109 11.04 -5.75 -8.00
C GLU A 109 10.91 -5.22 -6.57
N VAL A 110 9.71 -5.26 -6.00
CA VAL A 110 9.51 -4.66 -4.68
C VAL A 110 10.30 -5.42 -3.62
N ASP A 111 11.01 -4.70 -2.76
CA ASP A 111 11.73 -5.32 -1.65
C ASP A 111 11.40 -4.66 -0.32
N ARG A 112 10.69 -3.55 -0.31
CA ARG A 112 10.22 -2.97 0.94
C ARG A 112 9.03 -2.04 0.69
N PHE A 113 8.35 -1.67 1.74
CA PHE A 113 7.18 -0.81 1.64
C PHE A 113 7.09 0.17 2.79
N GLU A 114 6.29 1.20 2.62
CA GLU A 114 5.97 2.14 3.67
C GLU A 114 4.48 2.44 3.59
N ILE A 115 3.85 2.63 4.73
CA ILE A 115 2.46 3.02 4.79
C ILE A 115 2.36 4.29 5.61
N LYS A 116 1.62 5.28 5.08
CA LYS A 116 1.32 6.49 5.80
C LYS A 116 -0.17 6.72 5.66
N GLY A 117 -0.90 6.57 6.74
CA GLY A 117 -2.36 6.69 6.72
C GLY A 117 -2.95 5.61 5.84
N SER A 118 -3.59 5.98 4.75
CA SER A 118 -4.20 5.04 3.83
C SER A 118 -3.41 4.92 2.53
N GLU A 119 -2.15 5.32 2.54
CA GLU A 119 -1.32 5.25 1.35
C GLU A 119 -0.17 4.28 1.53
N LEU A 120 0.01 3.39 0.57
CA LEU A 120 1.06 2.38 0.56
C LEU A 120 2.02 2.69 -0.58
N THR A 121 3.30 2.70 -0.30
CA THR A 121 4.32 2.88 -1.34
C THR A 121 5.22 1.65 -1.37
N PHE A 122 5.43 1.10 -2.56
CA PHE A 122 6.38 0.01 -2.76
C PHE A 122 7.70 0.59 -3.25
N PHE A 123 8.79 0.02 -2.77
CA PHE A 123 10.14 0.47 -3.11
C PHE A 123 11.02 -0.68 -3.55
N ASP A 124 12.01 -0.33 -4.34
CA ASP A 124 13.12 -1.20 -4.63
C ASP A 124 14.29 -0.42 -4.08
N ALA A 125 14.81 -0.81 -2.93
CA ALA A 125 15.81 -0.06 -2.16
C ALA A 125 15.26 1.37 -1.91
N ASP A 126 15.86 2.39 -2.46
CA ASP A 126 15.41 3.75 -2.25
C ASP A 126 14.49 4.25 -3.35
N LYS A 127 14.27 3.46 -4.38
CA LYS A 127 13.48 3.93 -5.51
C LYS A 127 12.01 3.60 -5.29
N SER A 128 11.15 4.60 -5.36
CA SER A 128 9.71 4.41 -5.27
C SER A 128 9.22 3.79 -6.57
N LEU A 129 8.53 2.68 -6.48
CA LEU A 129 8.03 1.97 -7.64
C LEU A 129 6.57 2.26 -7.93
N ALA A 130 5.76 2.33 -6.91
CA ALA A 130 4.31 2.48 -7.08
C ALA A 130 3.67 2.96 -5.78
N VAL A 131 2.60 3.69 -5.91
CA VAL A 131 1.83 4.20 -4.77
C VAL A 131 0.42 3.68 -4.88
N PHE A 132 -0.08 3.14 -3.80
CA PHE A 132 -1.44 2.59 -3.73
C PHE A 132 -2.24 3.30 -2.65
N LYS A 133 -3.54 3.25 -2.76
CA LYS A 133 -4.43 3.77 -1.72
C LYS A 133 -5.37 2.68 -1.25
N ALA A 134 -5.70 2.72 0.03
CA ALA A 134 -6.62 1.77 0.60
C ALA A 134 -8.01 2.01 0.03
N VAL A 135 -8.70 0.93 -0.34
CA VAL A 135 -10.06 1.04 -0.82
C VAL A 135 -10.95 0.97 0.40
N GLU A 136 -11.81 1.94 0.55
CA GLU A 136 -12.73 1.95 1.67
C GLU A 136 -13.92 1.06 1.34
N LYS A 137 -14.35 0.28 2.29
CA LYS A 137 -15.50 -0.60 2.09
C LYS A 137 -16.70 -0.08 2.81
#